data_0be0aa9726f19794dcd8fc6c6200bb82
#
_entry.id   0be0aa9726f19794dcd8fc6c6200bb82
#
_cell.length_a   1.000
_cell.length_b   1.000
_cell.length_c   1.000
_cell.angle_alpha   90.00
_cell.angle_beta   90.00
_cell.angle_gamma   90.00
#
_symmetry.space_group_name_H-M   'P 1'
#
loop_
_entity.id
_entity.type
_entity.pdbx_description
1 polymer ?
#
loop_
_entity_poly.entity_id
_entity_poly.type
_entity_poly.pdbx_seq_one_letter_code
_entity_poly.pdbx_strand_id
1 'polypeptide(L)'
;RPLIILIALGSNLGSHEGTSPLSSVVQDASRFLGRAAVIAAGNETGRAHHHFGTIPSGQEWDDVEIRVGPEESARGFSLELWASTADTYSVGFVSPSGEIISRIPIIARNETSIPFLLEPTVITVNYQLIESGAGKQLIFMRFRNPVAGIWKVRVYNTQYFTGEFHMWLPSEGLVSDETVFLRPTPDTTITLPGNTAAPITVGAYNHLNNSIYIHSSRGFTPSGIVKPELAAPGVNVMGPSVGRRAGGSVPMTTRSGPPVAAAHVAGA
;
A
#
# COMPACT_ATOMS: atom_id res chain seq x y z
N ARG A 1 0.29 -33.57 9.84
CA ARG A 1 0.67 -32.69 10.96
C ARG A 1 0.05 -31.30 10.73
N PRO A 2 -0.45 -30.62 11.75
CA PRO A 2 -0.89 -29.25 11.63
C PRO A 2 0.29 -28.35 11.22
N LEU A 3 0.00 -27.32 10.39
CA LEU A 3 0.99 -26.37 9.87
C LEU A 3 0.47 -24.94 10.08
N ILE A 4 1.28 -24.11 10.71
CA ILE A 4 1.03 -22.68 10.82
C ILE A 4 2.08 -21.94 9.95
N ILE A 5 1.62 -21.06 9.08
CA ILE A 5 2.45 -20.23 8.22
C ILE A 5 2.35 -18.80 8.77
N LEU A 6 3.47 -18.26 9.27
CA LEU A 6 3.55 -16.87 9.72
C LEU A 6 4.14 -16.02 8.61
N ILE A 7 3.41 -14.95 8.18
CA ILE A 7 3.88 -13.93 7.24
C ILE A 7 3.92 -12.59 7.97
N ALA A 8 5.11 -12.22 8.42
CA ALA A 8 5.37 -11.02 9.21
C ALA A 8 5.87 -9.84 8.34
N LEU A 9 5.38 -9.75 7.12
CA LEU A 9 5.71 -8.69 6.14
C LEU A 9 4.51 -8.42 5.25
N GLY A 10 4.56 -7.30 4.51
CA GLY A 10 3.49 -6.92 3.60
C GLY A 10 3.95 -5.92 2.55
N SER A 11 3.08 -5.65 1.58
CA SER A 11 3.29 -4.70 0.49
C SER A 11 2.02 -3.89 0.22
N ASN A 12 2.19 -2.62 -0.14
CA ASN A 12 1.11 -1.78 -0.66
C ASN A 12 0.94 -1.90 -2.18
N LEU A 13 1.88 -2.56 -2.87
CA LEU A 13 1.82 -2.70 -4.32
C LEU A 13 1.02 -3.94 -4.70
N GLY A 14 0.06 -3.77 -5.61
CA GLY A 14 -0.82 -4.80 -6.09
C GLY A 14 -2.27 -4.62 -5.64
N SER A 15 -3.14 -5.53 -6.08
CA SER A 15 -4.56 -5.48 -5.79
C SER A 15 -4.86 -5.62 -4.30
N HIS A 16 -5.50 -4.61 -3.73
CA HIS A 16 -6.01 -4.65 -2.35
C HIS A 16 -7.33 -5.42 -2.19
N GLU A 17 -7.77 -6.14 -3.24
CA GLU A 17 -8.95 -7.00 -3.24
C GLU A 17 -8.67 -8.46 -2.78
N GLY A 18 -7.44 -8.77 -2.38
CA GLY A 18 -7.04 -10.12 -1.99
C GLY A 18 -6.84 -11.09 -3.17
N THR A 19 -6.69 -10.58 -4.39
CA THR A 19 -6.60 -11.35 -5.63
C THR A 19 -5.21 -11.38 -6.24
N SER A 20 -4.20 -10.77 -5.60
CA SER A 20 -2.83 -10.83 -6.07
C SER A 20 -2.32 -12.30 -6.11
N PRO A 21 -1.34 -12.63 -6.95
CA PRO A 21 -0.80 -14.00 -7.00
C PRO A 21 -0.37 -14.52 -5.62
N LEU A 22 0.30 -13.70 -4.81
CA LEU A 22 0.68 -14.06 -3.45
C LEU A 22 -0.54 -14.28 -2.55
N SER A 23 -1.54 -13.40 -2.64
CA SER A 23 -2.79 -13.52 -1.90
C SER A 23 -3.50 -14.83 -2.23
N SER A 24 -3.58 -15.19 -3.52
CA SER A 24 -4.21 -16.43 -3.97
C SER A 24 -3.52 -17.68 -3.42
N VAL A 25 -2.18 -17.73 -3.48
CA VAL A 25 -1.39 -18.86 -2.94
C VAL A 25 -1.60 -19.00 -1.43
N VAL A 26 -1.59 -17.92 -0.69
CA VAL A 26 -1.79 -17.93 0.76
C VAL A 26 -3.22 -18.32 1.12
N GLN A 27 -4.20 -17.82 0.37
CA GLN A 27 -5.60 -18.20 0.52
C GLN A 27 -5.82 -19.70 0.32
N ASP A 28 -5.28 -20.25 -0.75
CA ASP A 28 -5.39 -21.67 -1.04
C ASP A 28 -4.69 -22.53 0.02
N ALA A 29 -3.50 -22.13 0.45
CA ALA A 29 -2.79 -22.82 1.52
C ALA A 29 -3.59 -22.85 2.84
N SER A 30 -4.35 -21.79 3.14
CA SER A 30 -5.13 -21.65 4.36
C SER A 30 -6.47 -22.40 4.36
N ARG A 31 -6.95 -22.85 3.18
CA ARG A 31 -8.22 -23.58 3.04
C ARG A 31 -8.11 -25.07 3.41
N PHE A 32 -6.90 -25.60 3.49
CA PHE A 32 -6.71 -27.01 3.82
C PHE A 32 -6.85 -27.25 5.33
N LEU A 33 -7.59 -28.26 5.71
CA LEU A 33 -7.77 -28.67 7.10
C LEU A 33 -6.40 -28.93 7.76
N GLY A 34 -6.22 -28.42 8.97
CA GLY A 34 -4.96 -28.53 9.70
C GLY A 34 -3.87 -27.54 9.25
N ARG A 35 -4.22 -26.57 8.43
CA ARG A 35 -3.32 -25.46 8.04
C ARG A 35 -3.94 -24.13 8.39
N ALA A 36 -3.11 -23.19 8.87
CA ALA A 36 -3.50 -21.82 9.08
C ALA A 36 -2.38 -20.88 8.61
N ALA A 37 -2.73 -19.75 8.01
CA ALA A 37 -1.79 -18.67 7.80
C ALA A 37 -2.16 -17.49 8.71
N VAL A 38 -1.15 -16.96 9.39
CA VAL A 38 -1.24 -15.77 10.25
C VAL A 38 -0.41 -14.68 9.62
N ILE A 39 -1.02 -13.53 9.36
CA ILE A 39 -0.42 -12.46 8.56
C ILE A 39 -0.48 -11.15 9.35
N ALA A 40 0.60 -10.37 9.28
CA ALA A 40 0.62 -9.02 9.83
C ALA A 40 -0.28 -8.09 9.01
N ALA A 41 -1.06 -7.24 9.68
CA ALA A 41 -1.92 -6.26 9.00
C ALA A 41 -1.14 -5.21 8.20
N GLY A 42 0.09 -4.91 8.59
CA GLY A 42 0.93 -3.86 8.04
C GLY A 42 1.08 -2.66 8.97
N ASN A 43 2.02 -1.76 8.65
CA ASN A 43 2.37 -0.57 9.47
C ASN A 43 1.96 0.75 8.79
N GLU A 44 0.93 0.76 7.94
CA GLU A 44 0.69 1.85 7.01
C GLU A 44 -0.28 2.93 7.52
N THR A 45 -1.08 2.66 8.55
CA THR A 45 -1.92 3.70 9.16
C THR A 45 -1.05 4.80 9.77
N GLY A 46 -1.33 6.05 9.42
CA GLY A 46 -0.55 7.20 9.87
C GLY A 46 0.74 7.45 9.07
N ARG A 47 1.08 6.60 8.09
CA ARG A 47 2.20 6.84 7.17
C ARG A 47 1.84 7.71 5.98
N ALA A 48 0.56 7.97 5.80
CA ALA A 48 0.06 8.78 4.69
C ALA A 48 0.38 8.19 3.29
N HIS A 49 0.42 6.86 3.18
CA HIS A 49 0.72 6.14 1.93
C HIS A 49 -0.54 5.69 1.16
N HIS A 50 -1.74 5.99 1.67
CA HIS A 50 -3.00 5.71 0.99
C HIS A 50 -3.83 6.98 0.86
N HIS A 51 -4.43 7.15 -0.32
CA HIS A 51 -5.40 8.19 -0.63
C HIS A 51 -6.64 7.57 -1.26
N PHE A 52 -7.81 7.88 -0.70
CA PHE A 52 -9.11 7.62 -1.32
C PHE A 52 -9.63 8.91 -1.91
N GLY A 53 -9.87 8.92 -3.21
CA GLY A 53 -10.37 10.05 -3.96
C GLY A 53 -11.77 9.81 -4.50
N THR A 54 -12.52 10.90 -4.63
CA THR A 54 -13.84 10.90 -5.26
C THR A 54 -13.95 12.11 -6.18
N ILE A 55 -14.28 11.87 -7.45
CA ILE A 55 -14.55 12.92 -8.43
C ILE A 55 -16.09 13.01 -8.54
N PRO A 56 -16.72 14.09 -8.07
CA PRO A 56 -18.17 14.26 -8.17
C PRO A 56 -18.65 14.33 -9.63
N SER A 57 -19.90 13.94 -9.86
CA SER A 57 -20.53 14.09 -11.18
C SER A 57 -20.48 15.55 -11.64
N GLY A 58 -20.03 15.76 -12.88
CA GLY A 58 -19.86 17.08 -13.46
C GLY A 58 -18.48 17.73 -13.23
N GLN A 59 -17.64 17.13 -12.37
CA GLN A 59 -16.24 17.52 -12.24
C GLN A 59 -15.39 16.65 -13.18
N GLU A 60 -14.49 17.28 -13.94
CA GLU A 60 -13.69 16.57 -14.94
C GLU A 60 -12.47 15.87 -14.34
N TRP A 61 -11.86 16.45 -13.30
CA TRP A 61 -10.67 15.89 -12.64
C TRP A 61 -10.61 16.25 -11.15
N ASP A 62 -9.76 15.53 -10.41
CA ASP A 62 -9.27 15.89 -9.07
C ASP A 62 -7.74 15.90 -9.06
N ASP A 63 -7.14 16.82 -8.30
CA ASP A 63 -5.70 16.93 -8.12
C ASP A 63 -5.30 16.24 -6.79
N VAL A 64 -4.61 15.12 -6.90
CA VAL A 64 -4.05 14.41 -5.75
C VAL A 64 -2.63 14.91 -5.49
N GLU A 65 -2.43 15.55 -4.35
CA GLU A 65 -1.15 16.14 -3.97
C GLU A 65 -0.27 15.16 -3.20
N ILE A 66 0.98 15.03 -3.66
CA ILE A 66 2.00 14.17 -3.07
C ILE A 66 3.21 15.03 -2.75
N ARG A 67 3.64 15.06 -1.50
CA ARG A 67 4.95 15.56 -1.16
C ARG A 67 5.97 14.48 -1.45
N VAL A 68 6.98 14.78 -2.23
CA VAL A 68 8.08 13.89 -2.59
C VAL A 68 9.34 14.36 -1.86
N GLY A 69 9.92 13.46 -1.08
CA GLY A 69 11.14 13.73 -0.32
C GLY A 69 12.39 13.74 -1.20
N PRO A 70 13.49 14.36 -0.73
CA PRO A 70 14.73 14.50 -1.51
C PRO A 70 15.43 13.16 -1.79
N GLU A 71 15.24 12.15 -0.97
CA GLU A 71 15.83 10.83 -1.17
C GLU A 71 15.34 10.14 -2.44
N GLU A 72 14.10 10.45 -2.87
CA GLU A 72 13.48 9.86 -4.06
C GLU A 72 14.15 10.32 -5.35
N SER A 73 14.89 11.43 -5.34
CA SER A 73 15.63 11.89 -6.51
C SER A 73 16.64 10.85 -7.02
N ALA A 74 17.20 10.03 -6.14
CA ALA A 74 18.13 8.96 -6.50
C ALA A 74 17.45 7.59 -6.68
N ARG A 75 16.41 7.31 -5.88
CA ARG A 75 15.74 5.99 -5.84
C ARG A 75 14.61 5.89 -6.86
N GLY A 76 13.89 7.00 -7.08
CA GLY A 76 12.58 6.97 -7.69
C GLY A 76 11.56 6.19 -6.85
N PHE A 77 10.31 6.22 -7.24
CA PHE A 77 9.26 5.42 -6.60
C PHE A 77 8.17 5.04 -7.60
N SER A 78 7.33 4.10 -7.21
CA SER A 78 6.12 3.73 -7.96
C SER A 78 4.89 4.26 -7.25
N LEU A 79 3.82 4.46 -8.01
CA LEU A 79 2.51 4.86 -7.52
C LEU A 79 1.46 4.07 -8.27
N GLU A 80 0.50 3.52 -7.57
CA GLU A 80 -0.61 2.78 -8.18
C GLU A 80 -1.92 3.50 -7.93
N LEU A 81 -2.73 3.63 -8.99
CA LEU A 81 -4.14 4.01 -8.89
C LEU A 81 -4.99 2.80 -9.27
N TRP A 82 -5.95 2.48 -8.39
CA TRP A 82 -6.89 1.39 -8.57
C TRP A 82 -8.32 1.90 -8.53
N ALA A 83 -9.14 1.45 -9.47
CA ALA A 83 -10.54 1.84 -9.58
C ALA A 83 -11.41 0.71 -10.08
N SER A 84 -12.73 0.83 -9.87
CA SER A 84 -13.71 -0.07 -10.47
C SER A 84 -13.65 0.01 -12.00
N THR A 85 -13.83 -1.11 -12.69
CA THR A 85 -13.93 -1.11 -14.16
C THR A 85 -15.20 -0.47 -14.71
N ALA A 86 -16.17 -0.14 -13.84
CA ALA A 86 -17.33 0.65 -14.23
C ALA A 86 -16.96 2.13 -14.47
N ASP A 87 -15.93 2.61 -13.80
CA ASP A 87 -15.29 3.90 -14.04
C ASP A 87 -14.07 3.73 -14.93
N THR A 88 -13.67 4.78 -15.64
CA THR A 88 -12.42 4.78 -16.43
C THR A 88 -11.66 6.08 -16.18
N TYR A 89 -10.45 5.95 -15.68
CA TYR A 89 -9.60 7.08 -15.35
C TYR A 89 -8.39 7.19 -16.26
N SER A 90 -7.91 8.43 -16.41
CA SER A 90 -6.61 8.75 -17.00
C SER A 90 -5.92 9.80 -16.14
N VAL A 91 -4.61 9.97 -16.32
CA VAL A 91 -3.83 10.87 -15.46
C VAL A 91 -3.08 11.94 -16.26
N GLY A 92 -2.77 13.03 -15.61
CA GLY A 92 -1.81 14.06 -15.97
C GLY A 92 -1.01 14.46 -14.75
N PHE A 93 -0.03 15.34 -14.89
CA PHE A 93 0.87 15.70 -13.80
C PHE A 93 1.12 17.20 -13.76
N VAL A 94 1.33 17.71 -12.55
CA VAL A 94 1.90 19.04 -12.32
C VAL A 94 3.13 18.87 -11.43
N SER A 95 4.27 19.32 -11.91
CA SER A 95 5.52 19.21 -11.18
C SER A 95 5.69 20.33 -10.15
N PRO A 96 6.65 20.21 -9.21
CA PRO A 96 6.96 21.28 -8.25
C PRO A 96 7.38 22.62 -8.90
N SER A 97 7.98 22.60 -10.08
CA SER A 97 8.30 23.82 -10.86
C SER A 97 7.10 24.45 -11.55
N GLY A 98 5.93 23.78 -11.53
CA GLY A 98 4.71 24.22 -12.20
C GLY A 98 4.58 23.76 -13.64
N GLU A 99 5.46 22.88 -14.14
CA GLU A 99 5.30 22.27 -15.46
C GLU A 99 4.07 21.37 -15.46
N ILE A 100 3.20 21.53 -16.46
CA ILE A 100 1.94 20.81 -16.58
C ILE A 100 2.03 19.83 -17.74
N ILE A 101 1.90 18.55 -17.42
CA ILE A 101 1.64 17.50 -18.40
C ILE A 101 0.14 17.27 -18.45
N SER A 102 -0.44 17.58 -19.59
CA SER A 102 -1.87 17.40 -19.86
C SER A 102 -2.26 15.93 -19.76
N ARG A 103 -3.57 15.68 -19.83
CA ARG A 103 -4.14 14.34 -19.81
C ARG A 103 -3.42 13.40 -20.78
N ILE A 104 -2.87 12.30 -20.24
CA ILE A 104 -2.16 11.27 -21.01
C ILE A 104 -3.21 10.31 -21.58
N PRO A 105 -3.21 10.10 -22.91
CA PRO A 105 -4.15 9.17 -23.54
C PRO A 105 -3.98 7.76 -23.02
N ILE A 106 -5.11 7.05 -22.89
CA ILE A 106 -5.11 5.63 -22.51
C ILE A 106 -4.66 4.83 -23.72
N ILE A 107 -3.46 4.28 -23.65
CA ILE A 107 -2.91 3.37 -24.66
C ILE A 107 -2.74 2.01 -23.99
N ALA A 108 -3.63 1.08 -24.31
CA ALA A 108 -3.60 -0.25 -23.73
C ALA A 108 -2.32 -1.00 -24.14
N ARG A 109 -1.69 -1.70 -23.16
CA ARG A 109 -0.52 -2.56 -23.31
C ARG A 109 0.80 -1.88 -23.65
N ASN A 110 0.84 -0.54 -23.73
CA ASN A 110 2.09 0.20 -23.92
C ASN A 110 2.37 1.11 -22.74
N GLU A 111 3.64 1.23 -22.40
CA GLU A 111 4.10 2.23 -21.43
C GLU A 111 4.31 3.56 -22.16
N THR A 112 3.85 4.64 -21.57
CA THR A 112 4.11 5.99 -22.04
C THR A 112 5.12 6.64 -21.11
N SER A 113 6.31 6.96 -21.63
CA SER A 113 7.34 7.70 -20.88
C SER A 113 7.25 9.18 -21.17
N ILE A 114 7.20 9.98 -20.12
CA ILE A 114 6.97 11.42 -20.17
C ILE A 114 8.17 12.10 -19.51
N PRO A 115 9.10 12.64 -20.29
CA PRO A 115 10.16 13.49 -19.77
C PRO A 115 9.60 14.88 -19.45
N PHE A 116 10.02 15.45 -18.32
CA PHE A 116 9.78 16.86 -18.00
C PHE A 116 10.88 17.71 -18.62
N LEU A 117 10.54 18.94 -19.00
CA LEU A 117 11.47 19.87 -19.65
C LEU A 117 12.24 20.72 -18.65
N LEU A 118 11.57 21.08 -17.56
CA LEU A 118 12.14 21.94 -16.51
C LEU A 118 12.86 21.15 -15.42
N GLU A 119 12.72 19.82 -15.42
CA GLU A 119 13.21 18.95 -14.37
C GLU A 119 13.81 17.66 -14.95
N PRO A 120 14.76 17.01 -14.25
CA PRO A 120 15.34 15.74 -14.72
C PRO A 120 14.39 14.54 -14.60
N THR A 121 13.15 14.80 -14.22
CA THR A 121 12.15 13.78 -13.91
C THR A 121 11.61 13.13 -15.18
N VAL A 122 11.46 11.81 -15.13
CA VAL A 122 10.73 11.05 -16.16
C VAL A 122 9.66 10.22 -15.46
N ILE A 123 8.41 10.38 -15.86
CA ILE A 123 7.31 9.55 -15.36
C ILE A 123 6.89 8.57 -16.45
N THR A 124 6.87 7.29 -16.11
CA THR A 124 6.33 6.24 -16.99
C THR A 124 4.95 5.86 -16.50
N VAL A 125 3.96 5.85 -17.39
CA VAL A 125 2.57 5.49 -17.10
C VAL A 125 2.17 4.25 -17.91
N ASN A 126 1.62 3.27 -17.23
CA ASN A 126 1.06 2.05 -17.82
C ASN A 126 -0.42 1.92 -17.42
N TYR A 127 -1.29 1.79 -18.42
CA TYR A 127 -2.72 1.58 -18.21
C TYR A 127 -3.12 0.13 -18.41
N GLN A 128 -3.66 -0.47 -17.37
CA GLN A 128 -4.34 -1.76 -17.42
C GLN A 128 -5.83 -1.52 -17.14
N LEU A 129 -6.63 -1.46 -18.19
CA LEU A 129 -8.08 -1.20 -18.05
C LEU A 129 -8.78 -2.31 -17.27
N ILE A 130 -8.30 -3.54 -17.41
CA ILE A 130 -8.74 -4.69 -16.63
C ILE A 130 -7.47 -5.44 -16.21
N GLU A 131 -7.06 -5.24 -14.95
CA GLU A 131 -5.99 -6.04 -14.36
C GLU A 131 -6.48 -7.48 -14.16
N SER A 132 -5.69 -8.46 -14.60
CA SER A 132 -6.13 -9.85 -14.77
C SER A 132 -6.50 -10.56 -13.46
N GLY A 133 -5.93 -10.15 -12.34
CA GLY A 133 -6.19 -10.74 -11.02
C GLY A 133 -7.43 -10.17 -10.35
N ALA A 134 -7.57 -8.84 -10.35
CA ALA A 134 -8.63 -8.13 -9.63
C ALA A 134 -9.86 -7.80 -10.47
N GLY A 135 -9.73 -7.77 -11.81
CA GLY A 135 -10.78 -7.26 -12.68
C GLY A 135 -11.05 -5.77 -12.47
N LYS A 136 -10.06 -5.03 -11.99
CA LYS A 136 -10.09 -3.59 -11.72
C LYS A 136 -9.21 -2.83 -12.70
N GLN A 137 -9.46 -1.55 -12.90
CA GLN A 137 -8.50 -0.69 -13.59
C GLN A 137 -7.28 -0.45 -12.69
N LEU A 138 -6.08 -0.65 -13.25
CA LEU A 138 -4.81 -0.25 -12.66
C LEU A 138 -4.14 0.80 -13.56
N ILE A 139 -3.73 1.90 -12.96
CA ILE A 139 -2.79 2.85 -13.56
C ILE A 139 -1.50 2.78 -12.74
N PHE A 140 -0.47 2.19 -13.33
CA PHE A 140 0.85 2.10 -12.73
C PHE A 140 1.71 3.27 -13.20
N MET A 141 2.25 4.02 -12.26
CA MET A 141 3.08 5.19 -12.51
C MET A 141 4.45 4.99 -11.87
N ARG A 142 5.53 5.19 -12.62
CA ARG A 142 6.89 5.10 -12.09
C ARG A 142 7.59 6.43 -12.27
N PHE A 143 7.98 7.03 -11.16
CA PHE A 143 8.75 8.25 -11.09
C PHE A 143 10.25 7.91 -11.06
N ARG A 144 11.01 8.44 -12.01
CA ARG A 144 12.48 8.33 -12.07
C ARG A 144 13.06 9.73 -11.92
N ASN A 145 14.09 9.86 -11.07
CA ASN A 145 14.76 11.12 -10.74
C ASN A 145 13.77 12.26 -10.41
N PRO A 146 12.72 12.01 -9.59
CA PRO A 146 11.78 13.07 -9.25
C PRO A 146 12.49 14.14 -8.43
N VAL A 147 12.21 15.41 -8.70
CA VAL A 147 12.64 16.50 -7.82
C VAL A 147 11.78 16.51 -6.55
N ALA A 148 12.39 16.87 -5.44
CA ALA A 148 11.69 17.03 -4.17
C ALA A 148 10.70 18.22 -4.25
N GLY A 149 9.54 18.06 -3.62
CA GLY A 149 8.50 19.07 -3.60
C GLY A 149 7.10 18.51 -3.70
N ILE A 150 6.14 19.37 -3.98
CA ILE A 150 4.74 18.98 -4.12
C ILE A 150 4.44 18.68 -5.58
N TRP A 151 4.17 17.42 -5.84
CA TRP A 151 3.66 16.92 -7.11
C TRP A 151 2.15 16.82 -7.05
N LYS A 152 1.48 17.05 -8.19
CA LYS A 152 0.05 16.76 -8.33
C LYS A 152 -0.14 15.69 -9.40
N VAL A 153 -0.83 14.65 -9.04
CA VAL A 153 -1.40 13.69 -9.99
C VAL A 153 -2.81 14.14 -10.28
N ARG A 154 -3.04 14.62 -11.49
CA ARG A 154 -4.35 15.03 -11.94
C ARG A 154 -5.09 13.82 -12.48
N VAL A 155 -6.10 13.37 -11.76
CA VAL A 155 -6.91 12.21 -12.10
C VAL A 155 -8.13 12.67 -12.86
N TYR A 156 -8.26 12.27 -14.12
CA TYR A 156 -9.40 12.60 -14.99
C TYR A 156 -10.38 11.43 -15.02
N ASN A 157 -11.66 11.74 -14.85
CA ASN A 157 -12.71 10.77 -15.07
C ASN A 157 -13.10 10.76 -16.56
N THR A 158 -12.93 9.60 -17.20
CA THR A 158 -13.25 9.41 -18.63
C THR A 158 -14.63 8.81 -18.82
N GLN A 159 -15.00 7.89 -17.93
CA GLN A 159 -16.32 7.26 -17.86
C GLN A 159 -16.73 7.20 -16.40
N TYR A 160 -17.77 7.95 -16.07
CA TYR A 160 -18.24 8.11 -14.71
C TYR A 160 -19.31 7.07 -14.35
N PHE A 161 -19.12 6.40 -13.24
CA PHE A 161 -20.12 5.58 -12.57
C PHE A 161 -20.21 5.92 -11.09
N THR A 162 -19.13 5.73 -10.31
CA THR A 162 -19.06 6.11 -8.90
C THR A 162 -18.19 7.34 -8.69
N GLY A 163 -17.18 7.53 -9.53
CA GLY A 163 -16.15 8.55 -9.39
C GLY A 163 -15.09 8.21 -8.34
N GLU A 164 -15.10 6.99 -7.79
CA GLU A 164 -14.24 6.58 -6.69
C GLU A 164 -12.95 5.90 -7.18
N PHE A 165 -11.83 6.25 -6.55
CA PHE A 165 -10.54 5.61 -6.82
C PHE A 165 -9.67 5.59 -5.56
N HIS A 166 -8.72 4.68 -5.53
CA HIS A 166 -7.70 4.57 -4.50
C HIS A 166 -6.32 4.76 -5.09
N MET A 167 -5.41 5.36 -4.33
CA MET A 167 -3.99 5.45 -4.69
C MET A 167 -3.12 4.98 -3.53
N TRP A 168 -2.08 4.21 -3.85
CA TRP A 168 -1.11 3.73 -2.87
C TRP A 168 0.31 4.06 -3.30
N LEU A 169 1.07 4.63 -2.37
CA LEU A 169 2.53 4.69 -2.39
C LEU A 169 3.10 3.35 -1.90
N PRO A 170 4.36 3.03 -2.20
CA PRO A 170 5.03 1.86 -1.65
C PRO A 170 5.01 1.86 -0.12
N SER A 171 5.13 0.67 0.46
CA SER A 171 5.12 0.49 1.92
C SER A 171 6.32 1.16 2.61
N GLU A 172 6.18 1.38 3.92
CA GLU A 172 7.26 1.85 4.81
C GLU A 172 8.62 1.19 4.48
N GLY A 173 9.65 2.02 4.37
CA GLY A 173 11.01 1.62 4.03
C GLY A 173 11.32 1.48 2.54
N LEU A 174 10.32 1.50 1.66
CA LEU A 174 10.50 1.54 0.20
C LEU A 174 10.40 2.95 -0.36
N VAL A 175 9.81 3.87 0.38
CA VAL A 175 9.86 5.33 0.18
C VAL A 175 10.33 6.00 1.47
N SER A 176 10.81 7.23 1.38
CA SER A 176 11.18 8.02 2.57
C SER A 176 9.94 8.43 3.36
N ASP A 177 10.10 8.67 4.66
CA ASP A 177 9.02 9.17 5.53
C ASP A 177 8.51 10.58 5.12
N GLU A 178 9.24 11.26 4.23
CA GLU A 178 8.84 12.55 3.67
C GLU A 178 7.96 12.43 2.42
N THR A 179 7.92 11.25 1.80
CA THR A 179 7.14 11.00 0.58
C THR A 179 5.76 10.51 0.95
N VAL A 180 4.78 11.40 0.92
CA VAL A 180 3.44 11.18 1.48
C VAL A 180 2.35 11.86 0.67
N PHE A 181 1.12 11.34 0.73
CA PHE A 181 -0.06 12.07 0.30
C PHE A 181 -0.36 13.22 1.27
N LEU A 182 -0.72 14.40 0.76
CA LEU A 182 -1.10 15.54 1.60
C LEU A 182 -2.53 15.44 2.13
N ARG A 183 -3.38 14.64 1.48
CA ARG A 183 -4.72 14.28 1.93
C ARG A 183 -4.86 12.77 2.05
N PRO A 184 -4.18 12.14 3.04
CA PRO A 184 -4.18 10.70 3.20
C PRO A 184 -5.50 10.20 3.81
N THR A 185 -5.82 8.94 3.53
CA THR A 185 -6.91 8.20 4.16
C THR A 185 -6.33 7.11 5.05
N PRO A 186 -6.63 7.08 6.37
CA PRO A 186 -6.02 6.13 7.30
C PRO A 186 -6.60 4.72 7.21
N ASP A 187 -7.78 4.58 6.63
CA ASP A 187 -8.46 3.30 6.43
C ASP A 187 -8.06 2.65 5.12
N THR A 188 -8.39 1.37 4.94
CA THR A 188 -8.05 0.58 3.74
C THR A 188 -6.53 0.49 3.52
N THR A 189 -5.80 0.35 4.63
CA THR A 189 -4.33 0.31 4.65
C THR A 189 -3.77 -1.09 4.92
N ILE A 190 -4.62 -2.13 4.97
CA ILE A 190 -4.16 -3.52 5.12
C ILE A 190 -3.25 -3.88 3.95
N THR A 191 -2.02 -4.32 4.29
CA THR A 191 -1.03 -4.71 3.28
C THR A 191 -1.28 -6.11 2.73
N LEU A 192 -0.85 -6.36 1.49
CA LEU A 192 -0.86 -7.69 0.90
C LEU A 192 0.16 -8.59 1.62
N PRO A 193 -0.12 -9.89 1.85
CA PRO A 193 -1.36 -10.61 1.50
C PRO A 193 -2.42 -10.60 2.62
N GLY A 194 -2.31 -9.72 3.63
CA GLY A 194 -3.23 -9.64 4.78
C GLY A 194 -4.68 -9.25 4.41
N ASN A 195 -4.91 -8.74 3.20
CA ASN A 195 -6.21 -8.39 2.67
C ASN A 195 -7.02 -9.60 2.12
N THR A 196 -6.53 -10.81 2.29
CA THR A 196 -7.11 -12.06 1.76
C THR A 196 -8.11 -12.66 2.74
N ALA A 197 -9.20 -13.25 2.27
CA ALA A 197 -10.31 -13.68 3.13
C ALA A 197 -9.97 -14.83 4.10
N ALA A 198 -9.27 -15.87 3.64
CA ALA A 198 -9.07 -17.09 4.44
C ALA A 198 -8.00 -16.99 5.56
N PRO A 199 -6.86 -16.31 5.38
CA PRO A 199 -5.85 -16.15 6.43
C PRO A 199 -6.32 -15.27 7.60
N ILE A 200 -5.73 -15.49 8.76
CA ILE A 200 -5.94 -14.65 9.95
C ILE A 200 -5.00 -13.45 9.86
N THR A 201 -5.55 -12.26 9.71
CA THR A 201 -4.78 -11.00 9.69
C THR A 201 -4.80 -10.38 11.07
N VAL A 202 -3.64 -9.97 11.55
CA VAL A 202 -3.45 -9.53 12.94
C VAL A 202 -3.00 -8.08 12.98
N GLY A 203 -3.80 -7.24 13.65
CA GLY A 203 -3.44 -5.88 14.05
C GLY A 203 -2.63 -5.87 15.36
N ALA A 204 -2.07 -4.73 15.69
CA ALA A 204 -1.29 -4.54 16.89
C ALA A 204 -1.95 -3.60 17.89
N TYR A 205 -1.86 -3.92 19.18
CA TYR A 205 -2.21 -3.02 20.26
C TYR A 205 -1.10 -2.96 21.33
N ASN A 206 -1.13 -1.89 22.10
CA ASN A 206 -0.24 -1.71 23.26
C ASN A 206 -0.84 -2.39 24.48
N HIS A 207 -0.22 -3.47 24.94
CA HIS A 207 -0.69 -4.27 26.08
C HIS A 207 -0.59 -3.57 27.44
N LEU A 208 0.15 -2.44 27.53
CA LEU A 208 0.28 -1.69 28.77
C LEU A 208 -0.93 -0.77 29.05
N ASN A 209 -1.55 -0.25 27.99
CA ASN A 209 -2.66 0.71 28.10
C ASN A 209 -3.88 0.36 27.24
N ASN A 210 -3.85 -0.79 26.55
CA ASN A 210 -4.89 -1.29 25.66
C ASN A 210 -5.24 -0.35 24.48
N SER A 211 -4.34 0.59 24.11
CA SER A 211 -4.54 1.43 22.93
C SER A 211 -4.14 0.69 21.66
N ILE A 212 -4.82 0.98 20.57
CA ILE A 212 -4.40 0.50 19.24
C ILE A 212 -3.04 1.13 18.88
N TYR A 213 -2.15 0.33 18.30
CA TYR A 213 -0.88 0.85 17.80
C TYR A 213 -1.14 1.80 16.62
N ILE A 214 -0.59 3.01 16.69
CA ILE A 214 -0.92 4.11 15.76
C ILE A 214 -0.65 3.76 14.29
N HIS A 215 0.37 2.94 14.02
CA HIS A 215 0.71 2.51 12.66
C HIS A 215 0.04 1.20 12.24
N SER A 216 -0.68 0.52 13.14
CA SER A 216 -1.36 -0.72 12.79
C SER A 216 -2.36 -0.47 11.66
N SER A 217 -2.14 -1.11 10.51
CA SER A 217 -2.99 -0.98 9.34
C SER A 217 -4.44 -1.37 9.64
N ARG A 218 -5.37 -0.68 8.97
CA ARG A 218 -6.83 -0.77 9.17
C ARG A 218 -7.54 -1.18 7.90
N GLY A 219 -8.59 -1.96 8.05
CA GLY A 219 -9.57 -2.23 7.00
C GLY A 219 -10.65 -1.13 6.93
N PHE A 220 -11.71 -1.36 6.21
CA PHE A 220 -12.01 -2.57 5.44
C PHE A 220 -11.10 -2.68 4.20
N THR A 221 -11.09 -3.85 3.54
CA THR A 221 -10.54 -3.90 2.18
C THR A 221 -11.46 -3.12 1.23
N PRO A 222 -11.01 -2.71 0.02
CA PRO A 222 -11.89 -2.06 -0.95
C PRO A 222 -13.12 -2.88 -1.34
N SER A 223 -13.03 -4.21 -1.25
CA SER A 223 -14.17 -5.14 -1.45
C SER A 223 -15.07 -5.32 -0.24
N GLY A 224 -14.82 -4.60 0.86
CA GLY A 224 -15.64 -4.66 2.07
C GLY A 224 -15.36 -5.85 2.99
N ILE A 225 -14.28 -6.61 2.79
CA ILE A 225 -13.87 -7.67 3.71
C ILE A 225 -13.38 -7.04 5.01
N VAL A 226 -13.90 -7.54 6.14
CA VAL A 226 -13.46 -7.10 7.48
C VAL A 226 -12.06 -7.64 7.78
N LYS A 227 -11.10 -6.73 7.90
CA LYS A 227 -9.70 -7.00 8.29
C LYS A 227 -9.20 -5.89 9.21
N PRO A 228 -8.29 -6.16 10.16
CA PRO A 228 -7.85 -7.48 10.61
C PRO A 228 -8.94 -8.20 11.40
N GLU A 229 -8.88 -9.54 11.52
CA GLU A 229 -9.83 -10.33 12.30
C GLU A 229 -9.64 -10.14 13.80
N LEU A 230 -8.40 -9.90 14.21
CA LEU A 230 -8.07 -9.72 15.62
C LEU A 230 -6.84 -8.84 15.78
N ALA A 231 -6.59 -8.42 17.01
CA ALA A 231 -5.38 -7.71 17.41
C ALA A 231 -4.68 -8.44 18.55
N ALA A 232 -3.35 -8.36 18.59
CA ALA A 232 -2.52 -8.93 19.63
C ALA A 232 -1.48 -7.93 20.15
N PRO A 233 -0.82 -8.18 21.31
CA PRO A 233 0.25 -7.34 21.81
C PRO A 233 1.35 -7.14 20.75
N GLY A 234 1.64 -5.89 20.42
CA GLY A 234 2.60 -5.58 19.38
C GLY A 234 3.37 -4.27 19.61
N VAL A 235 3.41 -3.77 20.84
CA VAL A 235 4.15 -2.53 21.16
C VAL A 235 5.16 -2.81 22.26
N ASN A 236 6.43 -2.43 22.00
CA ASN A 236 7.56 -2.61 22.92
C ASN A 236 7.73 -4.05 23.43
N VAL A 237 7.47 -5.01 22.57
CA VAL A 237 7.63 -6.43 22.90
C VAL A 237 9.09 -6.80 22.84
N MET A 238 9.60 -7.40 23.93
CA MET A 238 10.98 -7.84 24.03
C MET A 238 11.17 -9.18 23.33
N GLY A 239 12.19 -9.27 22.50
CA GLY A 239 12.54 -10.49 21.77
C GLY A 239 14.04 -10.57 21.45
N PRO A 240 14.50 -11.72 20.95
CA PRO A 240 15.90 -11.90 20.58
C PRO A 240 16.28 -10.99 19.41
N SER A 241 17.50 -10.45 19.45
CA SER A 241 18.09 -9.64 18.38
C SER A 241 19.11 -10.44 17.60
N VAL A 242 19.45 -9.97 16.41
CA VAL A 242 20.56 -10.51 15.62
C VAL A 242 21.91 -10.16 16.25
N GLY A 243 22.88 -11.07 16.10
CA GLY A 243 24.24 -10.93 16.65
C GLY A 243 24.47 -11.80 17.88
N ARG A 244 25.73 -11.86 18.30
CA ARG A 244 26.16 -12.53 19.54
C ARG A 244 26.93 -11.52 20.39
N ARG A 245 26.63 -11.50 21.69
CA ARG A 245 27.48 -10.79 22.64
C ARG A 245 28.70 -11.64 22.98
N ALA A 246 29.78 -10.99 23.36
CA ALA A 246 30.90 -11.67 24.01
C ALA A 246 30.37 -12.44 25.22
N GLY A 247 30.59 -13.78 25.27
CA GLY A 247 30.02 -14.66 26.30
C GLY A 247 28.84 -15.53 25.84
N GLY A 248 28.44 -15.46 24.55
CA GLY A 248 27.49 -16.40 23.94
C GLY A 248 26.00 -16.14 24.23
N SER A 249 25.66 -15.10 25.01
CA SER A 249 24.27 -14.75 25.26
C SER A 249 23.61 -14.08 24.03
N VAL A 250 22.35 -14.44 23.77
CA VAL A 250 21.55 -13.79 22.71
C VAL A 250 21.18 -12.38 23.17
N PRO A 251 21.53 -11.31 22.44
CA PRO A 251 21.09 -9.97 22.80
C PRO A 251 19.59 -9.86 22.65
N MET A 252 18.96 -9.11 23.55
CA MET A 252 17.52 -8.81 23.50
C MET A 252 17.29 -7.40 22.97
N THR A 253 16.19 -7.22 22.24
CA THR A 253 15.74 -5.91 21.75
C THR A 253 14.22 -5.81 21.84
N THR A 254 13.69 -4.60 21.88
CA THR A 254 12.25 -4.36 21.80
C THR A 254 11.86 -4.06 20.35
N ARG A 255 10.69 -4.54 19.94
CA ARG A 255 10.11 -4.30 18.64
C ARG A 255 8.65 -3.95 18.78
N SER A 256 8.14 -3.13 17.81
CA SER A 256 6.73 -2.75 17.74
C SER A 256 6.21 -2.98 16.32
N GLY A 257 4.92 -3.33 16.23
CA GLY A 257 4.21 -3.46 14.98
C GLY A 257 3.38 -4.75 14.86
N PRO A 258 2.46 -4.81 13.90
CA PRO A 258 1.68 -5.99 13.56
C PRO A 258 2.50 -7.26 13.28
N PRO A 259 3.72 -7.20 12.71
CA PRO A 259 4.58 -8.39 12.61
C PRO A 259 4.82 -9.09 13.95
N VAL A 260 5.03 -8.32 15.01
CA VAL A 260 5.21 -8.86 16.38
C VAL A 260 3.91 -9.43 16.93
N ALA A 261 2.81 -8.73 16.71
CA ALA A 261 1.47 -9.19 17.10
C ALA A 261 1.10 -10.50 16.40
N ALA A 262 1.36 -10.61 15.10
CA ALA A 262 1.12 -11.83 14.34
C ALA A 262 1.94 -13.02 14.84
N ALA A 263 3.16 -12.80 15.32
CA ALA A 263 3.97 -13.87 15.93
C ALA A 263 3.35 -14.43 17.21
N HIS A 264 2.73 -13.58 18.05
CA HIS A 264 1.98 -14.06 19.23
C HIS A 264 0.82 -14.97 18.85
N VAL A 265 0.03 -14.56 17.84
CA VAL A 265 -1.11 -15.37 17.38
C VAL A 265 -0.67 -16.68 16.74
N ALA A 266 0.42 -16.67 15.99
CA ALA A 266 0.96 -17.88 15.37
C ALA A 266 1.51 -18.88 16.40
N GLY A 267 1.92 -18.41 17.59
CA GLY A 267 2.42 -19.24 18.69
C GLY A 267 1.34 -19.76 19.62
N ALA A 268 0.14 -19.21 19.60
CA ALA A 268 -1.00 -19.61 20.42
C ALA A 268 -1.81 -20.73 19.76
#